data_2d9110b33a724450710c30f3647e8026
#
_entry.id   2d9110b33a724450710c30f3647e8026
#
_cell.length_a   1.000
_cell.length_b   1.000
_cell.length_c   1.000
_cell.angle_alpha   90.00
_cell.angle_beta   90.00
_cell.angle_gamma   90.00
#
_symmetry.space_group_name_H-M   'P 1'
#
loop_
_entity.id
_entity.type
_entity.pdbx_description
1 polymer ?
#
loop_
_entity_poly.entity_id
_entity_poly.type
_entity_poly.pdbx_seq_one_letter_code
_entity_poly.pdbx_strand_id
1 'polypeptide(L)'
;DLTTSAQWLDQMGSLSALVNSSDSAKAIMEFASRYIKEEIKRGDALTGVTAVRDYLVTRLRGHSYEVFSCLFLDNKHRVIEYEEMFKGTVDSCSVHPREVVRRVLALNAAAVIFAHNHPSGVAEPSQADHRITDRLKDALGMVDCRVLDHFIIGDEVISFAERGYI
;
A
#
# COMPACT_ATOMS: atom_id res chain seq x y z
N ASP A 1 21.05 -20.52 -8.02
CA ASP A 1 20.45 -21.15 -9.21
C ASP A 1 19.02 -20.63 -9.36
N LEU A 2 18.79 -19.78 -10.38
CA LEU A 2 17.51 -19.11 -10.62
C LEU A 2 16.36 -20.09 -10.90
N THR A 3 16.66 -21.26 -11.40
CA THR A 3 15.70 -22.32 -11.68
C THR A 3 15.09 -22.92 -10.41
N THR A 4 15.87 -22.97 -9.34
CA THR A 4 15.44 -23.49 -8.03
C THR A 4 14.48 -22.50 -7.34
N SER A 5 14.69 -21.20 -7.52
CA SER A 5 13.82 -20.16 -6.93
C SER A 5 12.44 -20.13 -7.57
N ALA A 6 12.34 -20.31 -8.89
CA ALA A 6 11.06 -20.36 -9.59
C ALA A 6 10.24 -21.61 -9.22
N GLN A 7 10.90 -22.78 -9.08
CA GLN A 7 10.27 -24.03 -8.65
C GLN A 7 9.78 -23.97 -7.20
N TRP A 8 10.49 -23.23 -6.32
CA TRP A 8 10.05 -23.00 -4.94
C TRP A 8 8.78 -22.13 -4.88
N LEU A 9 8.70 -21.10 -5.73
CA LEU A 9 7.52 -20.23 -5.82
C LEU A 9 6.28 -20.99 -6.27
N ASP A 10 6.43 -21.93 -7.23
CA ASP A 10 5.33 -22.78 -7.70
C ASP A 10 4.82 -23.77 -6.63
N GLN A 11 5.71 -24.24 -5.74
CA GLN A 11 5.35 -25.16 -4.66
C GLN A 11 4.69 -24.51 -3.45
N MET A 12 4.96 -23.21 -3.21
CA MET A 12 4.49 -22.48 -2.01
C MET A 12 3.21 -21.68 -2.24
N GLY A 13 2.68 -21.64 -3.45
CA GLY A 13 1.36 -21.08 -3.78
C GLY A 13 1.26 -19.55 -3.81
N SER A 14 2.10 -18.80 -3.09
CA SER A 14 2.18 -17.33 -3.20
C SER A 14 3.45 -16.76 -2.58
N LEU A 15 3.90 -15.59 -3.06
CA LEU A 15 5.00 -14.83 -2.48
C LEU A 15 4.73 -14.45 -1.02
N SER A 16 3.48 -14.21 -0.65
CA SER A 16 3.06 -13.93 0.72
C SER A 16 3.29 -15.12 1.64
N ALA A 17 3.00 -16.34 1.19
CA ALA A 17 3.26 -17.56 1.95
C ALA A 17 4.77 -17.78 2.16
N LEU A 18 5.59 -17.52 1.14
CA LEU A 18 7.05 -17.62 1.23
C LEU A 18 7.62 -16.62 2.25
N VAL A 19 7.19 -15.37 2.22
CA VAL A 19 7.63 -14.33 3.16
C VAL A 19 7.23 -14.69 4.59
N ASN A 20 6.04 -15.24 4.81
CA ASN A 20 5.55 -15.61 6.12
C ASN A 20 6.21 -16.88 6.69
N SER A 21 6.73 -17.77 5.84
CA SER A 21 7.31 -19.05 6.26
C SER A 21 8.79 -18.99 6.69
N SER A 22 9.48 -17.88 6.39
CA SER A 22 10.94 -17.77 6.65
C SER A 22 11.30 -16.44 7.31
N ASP A 23 11.95 -16.51 8.47
CA ASP A 23 12.46 -15.30 9.15
C ASP A 23 13.52 -14.56 8.32
N SER A 24 14.28 -15.28 7.51
CA SER A 24 15.23 -14.67 6.56
C SER A 24 14.52 -13.89 5.48
N ALA A 25 13.40 -14.38 4.93
CA ALA A 25 12.62 -13.66 3.93
C ALA A 25 11.98 -12.39 4.53
N LYS A 26 11.46 -12.47 5.76
CA LYS A 26 10.95 -11.29 6.49
C LYS A 26 12.05 -10.25 6.71
N ALA A 27 13.25 -10.67 7.11
CA ALA A 27 14.37 -9.76 7.31
C ALA A 27 14.82 -9.07 6.01
N ILE A 28 14.83 -9.79 4.88
CA ILE A 28 15.14 -9.22 3.56
C ILE A 28 14.07 -8.19 3.15
N MET A 29 12.80 -8.49 3.35
CA MET A 29 11.71 -7.56 3.04
C MET A 29 11.76 -6.30 3.91
N GLU A 30 12.06 -6.45 5.21
CA GLU A 30 12.23 -5.32 6.12
C GLU A 30 13.44 -4.46 5.72
N PHE A 31 14.57 -5.08 5.38
CA PHE A 31 15.74 -4.36 4.88
C PHE A 31 15.43 -3.60 3.58
N ALA A 32 14.79 -4.25 2.61
CA ALA A 32 14.38 -3.62 1.36
C ALA A 32 13.43 -2.43 1.62
N SER A 33 12.46 -2.61 2.52
CA SER A 33 11.52 -1.56 2.93
C SER A 33 12.24 -0.35 3.54
N ARG A 34 13.19 -0.59 4.46
CA ARG A 34 13.99 0.49 5.08
C ARG A 34 14.86 1.21 4.06
N TYR A 35 15.54 0.46 3.19
CA TYR A 35 16.37 1.01 2.14
C TYR A 35 15.57 1.93 1.20
N ILE A 36 14.42 1.45 0.71
CA ILE A 36 13.55 2.24 -0.15
C ILE A 36 13.03 3.48 0.59
N LYS A 37 12.66 3.36 1.89
CA LYS A 37 12.23 4.51 2.71
C LYS A 37 13.33 5.55 2.86
N GLU A 38 14.59 5.16 3.01
CA GLU A 38 15.73 6.08 3.07
C GLU A 38 15.98 6.80 1.74
N GLU A 39 15.92 6.08 0.61
CA GLU A 39 16.03 6.68 -0.72
C GLU A 39 14.90 7.71 -0.98
N ILE A 40 13.68 7.38 -0.57
CA ILE A 40 12.53 8.29 -0.63
C ILE A 40 12.77 9.56 0.20
N LYS A 41 13.34 9.44 1.41
CA LYS A 41 13.62 10.59 2.30
C LYS A 41 14.77 11.47 1.80
N ARG A 42 15.71 10.94 0.99
CA ARG A 42 16.82 11.71 0.43
C ARG A 42 16.40 12.72 -0.62
N GLY A 43 15.13 12.82 -0.96
CA GLY A 43 14.59 13.85 -1.83
C GLY A 43 14.65 13.52 -3.33
N ASP A 44 15.13 12.35 -3.70
CA ASP A 44 14.81 11.75 -4.97
C ASP A 44 13.33 11.38 -4.88
N ALA A 45 12.50 12.29 -5.34
CA ALA A 45 11.05 12.11 -5.35
C ALA A 45 10.73 10.68 -5.79
N LEU A 46 9.70 10.08 -5.20
CA LEU A 46 9.05 8.92 -5.82
C LEU A 46 8.61 9.35 -7.22
N THR A 47 9.57 9.44 -8.15
CA THR A 47 9.42 10.04 -9.47
C THR A 47 8.72 9.09 -10.43
N GLY A 48 8.06 8.04 -9.91
CA GLY A 48 7.28 7.13 -10.72
C GLY A 48 6.33 6.25 -9.92
N VAL A 49 5.21 5.94 -10.51
CA VAL A 49 4.18 5.00 -10.01
C VAL A 49 4.82 3.66 -9.60
N THR A 50 5.86 3.21 -10.34
CA THR A 50 6.56 1.96 -10.07
C THR A 50 7.27 1.95 -8.71
N ALA A 51 7.98 3.03 -8.35
CA ALA A 51 8.70 3.10 -7.08
C ALA A 51 7.73 3.11 -5.88
N VAL A 52 6.59 3.81 -6.01
CA VAL A 52 5.51 3.78 -4.99
C VAL A 52 4.95 2.37 -4.86
N ARG A 53 4.63 1.73 -5.99
CA ARG A 53 4.11 0.36 -6.03
C ARG A 53 5.05 -0.61 -5.31
N ASP A 54 6.33 -0.60 -5.66
CA ASP A 54 7.33 -1.49 -5.08
C ASP A 54 7.49 -1.27 -3.57
N TYR A 55 7.51 -0.01 -3.14
CA TYR A 55 7.52 0.32 -1.72
C TYR A 55 6.30 -0.24 -0.97
N LEU A 56 5.10 0.00 -1.47
CA LEU A 56 3.86 -0.46 -0.85
C LEU A 56 3.77 -1.99 -0.82
N VAL A 57 4.25 -2.67 -1.87
CA VAL A 57 4.37 -4.13 -1.91
C VAL A 57 5.26 -4.65 -0.79
N THR A 58 6.45 -4.05 -0.61
CA THR A 58 7.36 -4.47 0.47
C THR A 58 6.78 -4.26 1.86
N ARG A 59 5.91 -3.24 2.01
CA ARG A 59 5.25 -2.93 3.30
C ARG A 59 4.08 -3.85 3.62
N LEU A 60 3.28 -4.22 2.64
CA LEU A 60 1.96 -4.81 2.87
C LEU A 60 1.86 -6.31 2.55
N ARG A 61 2.64 -6.83 1.61
CA ARG A 61 2.51 -8.23 1.13
C ARG A 61 2.72 -9.29 2.22
N GLY A 62 3.49 -8.98 3.27
CA GLY A 62 3.82 -9.93 4.34
C GLY A 62 2.75 -10.10 5.41
N HIS A 63 1.68 -9.31 5.40
CA HIS A 63 0.64 -9.39 6.42
C HIS A 63 -0.33 -10.54 6.17
N SER A 64 -0.62 -11.32 7.22
CA SER A 64 -1.61 -12.41 7.22
C SER A 64 -3.05 -11.91 7.45
N TYR A 65 -3.24 -10.62 7.65
CA TYR A 65 -4.51 -9.93 7.83
C TYR A 65 -4.54 -8.66 6.97
N GLU A 66 -5.73 -8.14 6.74
CA GLU A 66 -5.91 -6.94 5.93
C GLU A 66 -5.40 -5.70 6.66
N VAL A 67 -4.56 -4.92 5.99
CA VAL A 67 -4.02 -3.65 6.47
C VAL A 67 -4.33 -2.57 5.46
N PHE A 68 -4.99 -1.51 5.90
CA PHE A 68 -5.18 -0.30 5.10
C PHE A 68 -4.16 0.75 5.50
N SER A 69 -3.40 1.23 4.56
CA SER A 69 -2.33 2.20 4.75
C SER A 69 -2.50 3.45 3.91
N CYS A 70 -1.88 4.53 4.39
CA CYS A 70 -1.84 5.82 3.71
C CYS A 70 -0.39 6.27 3.54
N LEU A 71 -0.06 6.72 2.33
CA LEU A 71 1.17 7.42 2.01
C LEU A 71 0.84 8.89 1.83
N PHE A 72 1.28 9.73 2.76
CA PHE A 72 1.01 11.17 2.80
C PHE A 72 2.09 11.92 2.04
N LEU A 73 1.67 12.87 1.20
CA LEU A 73 2.54 13.57 0.26
C LEU A 73 2.39 15.09 0.38
N ASP A 74 3.47 15.82 0.12
CA ASP A 74 3.46 17.27 -0.02
C ASP A 74 2.98 17.72 -1.42
N ASN A 75 2.92 19.03 -1.66
CA ASN A 75 2.52 19.63 -2.94
C ASN A 75 3.42 19.24 -4.13
N LYS A 76 4.65 18.78 -3.87
CA LYS A 76 5.60 18.29 -4.89
C LYS A 76 5.60 16.76 -4.99
N HIS A 77 4.60 16.12 -4.41
CA HIS A 77 4.46 14.66 -4.32
C HIS A 77 5.63 13.95 -3.61
N ARG A 78 6.34 14.64 -2.74
CA ARG A 78 7.36 14.03 -1.89
C ARG A 78 6.70 13.40 -0.69
N VAL A 79 7.19 12.24 -0.27
CA VAL A 79 6.65 11.50 0.87
C VAL A 79 6.93 12.25 2.16
N ILE A 80 5.88 12.57 2.90
CA ILE A 80 5.94 13.09 4.27
C ILE A 80 5.99 11.90 5.24
N GLU A 81 5.01 10.97 5.13
CA GLU A 81 4.92 9.84 6.04
C GLU A 81 4.15 8.68 5.39
N TYR A 82 4.45 7.47 5.82
CA TYR A 82 3.69 6.24 5.55
C TYR A 82 3.12 5.70 6.85
N GLU A 83 1.83 5.41 6.89
CA GLU A 83 1.17 4.86 8.08
C GLU A 83 0.22 3.71 7.73
N GLU A 84 0.33 2.63 8.49
CA GLU A 84 -0.67 1.57 8.54
C GLU A 84 -1.78 2.04 9.49
N MET A 85 -2.85 2.58 8.92
CA MET A 85 -3.88 3.26 9.72
C MET A 85 -4.94 2.34 10.29
N PHE A 86 -5.29 1.29 9.55
CA PHE A 86 -6.35 0.38 9.99
C PHE A 86 -5.92 -1.06 9.75
N LYS A 87 -6.27 -1.92 10.71
CA LYS A 87 -6.02 -3.35 10.65
C LYS A 87 -7.36 -4.06 10.79
N GLY A 88 -7.61 -4.98 9.87
CA GLY A 88 -8.84 -5.74 9.80
C GLY A 88 -8.65 -7.20 10.22
N THR A 89 -9.67 -7.98 9.92
CA THR A 89 -9.64 -9.44 9.93
C THR A 89 -9.16 -9.96 8.58
N VAL A 90 -9.22 -11.28 8.34
CA VAL A 90 -8.87 -11.88 7.05
C VAL A 90 -9.78 -11.38 5.91
N ASP A 91 -11.00 -10.94 6.23
CA ASP A 91 -12.05 -10.63 5.26
C ASP A 91 -12.45 -9.15 5.18
N SER A 92 -12.02 -8.29 6.11
CA SER A 92 -12.42 -6.87 6.08
C SER A 92 -11.60 -5.97 7.01
N CYS A 93 -11.41 -4.73 6.59
CA CYS A 93 -10.82 -3.65 7.37
C CYS A 93 -11.81 -2.47 7.48
N SER A 94 -12.15 -2.06 8.70
CA SER A 94 -13.01 -0.90 8.92
C SER A 94 -12.21 0.39 8.82
N VAL A 95 -12.35 1.10 7.72
CA VAL A 95 -11.68 2.39 7.46
C VAL A 95 -12.59 3.55 7.86
N HIS A 96 -12.09 4.44 8.70
CA HIS A 96 -12.82 5.62 9.17
C HIS A 96 -12.28 6.90 8.52
N PRO A 97 -13.02 7.55 7.60
CA PRO A 97 -12.55 8.76 6.88
C PRO A 97 -12.11 9.88 7.82
N ARG A 98 -12.79 10.08 8.94
CA ARG A 98 -12.41 11.13 9.92
C ARG A 98 -10.98 10.99 10.46
N GLU A 99 -10.49 9.74 10.62
CA GLU A 99 -9.12 9.51 11.11
C GLU A 99 -8.10 9.83 10.03
N VAL A 100 -8.41 9.53 8.76
CA VAL A 100 -7.58 9.89 7.62
C VAL A 100 -7.52 11.42 7.47
N VAL A 101 -8.67 12.10 7.52
CA VAL A 101 -8.75 13.58 7.48
C VAL A 101 -7.92 14.19 8.63
N ARG A 102 -8.11 13.70 9.86
CA ARG A 102 -7.35 14.17 11.03
C ARG A 102 -5.84 14.07 10.79
N ARG A 103 -5.41 12.96 10.19
CA ARG A 103 -3.99 12.72 9.95
C ARG A 103 -3.44 13.58 8.81
N VAL A 104 -4.19 13.76 7.74
CA VAL A 104 -3.87 14.67 6.63
C VAL A 104 -3.63 16.09 7.14
N LEU A 105 -4.53 16.61 7.99
CA LEU A 105 -4.40 17.94 8.58
C LEU A 105 -3.19 18.03 9.50
N ALA A 106 -2.95 17.03 10.35
CA ALA A 106 -1.81 17.01 11.27
C ALA A 106 -0.46 17.00 10.55
N LEU A 107 -0.38 16.36 9.38
CA LEU A 107 0.83 16.28 8.55
C LEU A 107 0.94 17.43 7.53
N ASN A 108 -0.10 18.25 7.41
CA ASN A 108 -0.21 19.26 6.35
C ASN A 108 0.02 18.64 4.95
N ALA A 109 -0.55 17.45 4.72
CA ALA A 109 -0.41 16.73 3.48
C ALA A 109 -1.32 17.33 2.40
N ALA A 110 -0.80 17.48 1.18
CA ALA A 110 -1.53 18.00 0.03
C ALA A 110 -2.09 16.90 -0.88
N ALA A 111 -1.55 15.68 -0.75
CA ALA A 111 -2.05 14.53 -1.47
C ALA A 111 -1.82 13.26 -0.65
N VAL A 112 -2.55 12.18 -1.00
CA VAL A 112 -2.44 10.88 -0.37
C VAL A 112 -2.56 9.78 -1.42
N ILE A 113 -1.84 8.69 -1.19
CA ILE A 113 -2.03 7.42 -1.89
C ILE A 113 -2.47 6.40 -0.85
N PHE A 114 -3.52 5.67 -1.14
CA PHE A 114 -3.99 4.55 -0.33
C PHE A 114 -3.38 3.24 -0.80
N ALA A 115 -3.22 2.31 0.11
CA ALA A 115 -2.94 0.93 -0.25
C ALA A 115 -3.50 -0.02 0.80
N HIS A 116 -4.01 -1.17 0.37
CA HIS A 116 -4.31 -2.28 1.26
C HIS A 116 -3.94 -3.61 0.62
N ASN A 117 -3.69 -4.61 1.46
CA ASN A 117 -3.40 -5.95 1.01
C ASN A 117 -4.65 -6.84 1.09
N HIS A 118 -4.75 -7.77 0.16
CA HIS A 118 -5.67 -8.90 0.23
C HIS A 118 -4.89 -10.16 0.60
N PRO A 119 -5.02 -10.68 1.84
CA PRO A 119 -4.30 -11.88 2.28
C PRO A 119 -4.65 -13.14 1.47
N SER A 120 -5.80 -13.14 0.80
CA SER A 120 -6.22 -14.22 -0.11
C SER A 120 -5.34 -14.34 -1.37
N GLY A 121 -4.55 -13.29 -1.68
CA GLY A 121 -3.78 -13.18 -2.92
C GLY A 121 -4.57 -12.57 -4.10
N VAL A 122 -5.90 -12.57 -4.07
CA VAL A 122 -6.74 -12.02 -5.14
C VAL A 122 -6.82 -10.51 -5.03
N ALA A 123 -6.15 -9.78 -5.92
CA ALA A 123 -6.08 -8.31 -5.91
C ALA A 123 -7.29 -7.61 -6.56
N GLU A 124 -8.29 -8.35 -7.08
CA GLU A 124 -9.46 -7.73 -7.71
C GLU A 124 -10.24 -6.89 -6.69
N PRO A 125 -10.52 -5.60 -7.00
CA PRO A 125 -11.22 -4.70 -6.10
C PRO A 125 -12.63 -5.18 -5.77
N SER A 126 -12.98 -5.18 -4.50
CA SER A 126 -14.34 -5.42 -4.06
C SER A 126 -15.20 -4.14 -4.20
N GLN A 127 -16.51 -4.29 -4.15
CA GLN A 127 -17.41 -3.13 -4.08
C GLN A 127 -17.20 -2.28 -2.80
N ALA A 128 -16.72 -2.90 -1.73
CA ALA A 128 -16.38 -2.19 -0.51
C ALA A 128 -15.17 -1.28 -0.71
N ASP A 129 -14.16 -1.73 -1.49
CA ASP A 129 -12.98 -0.94 -1.82
C ASP A 129 -13.34 0.29 -2.65
N HIS A 130 -14.22 0.13 -3.64
CA HIS A 130 -14.74 1.27 -4.40
C HIS A 130 -15.45 2.26 -3.49
N ARG A 131 -16.41 1.80 -2.66
CA ARG A 131 -17.18 2.67 -1.77
C ARG A 131 -16.31 3.41 -0.77
N ILE A 132 -15.31 2.76 -0.17
CA ILE A 132 -14.43 3.43 0.79
C ILE A 132 -13.51 4.43 0.09
N THR A 133 -13.04 4.13 -1.10
CA THR A 133 -12.25 5.05 -1.91
C THR A 133 -13.03 6.32 -2.24
N ASP A 134 -14.27 6.19 -2.72
CA ASP A 134 -15.12 7.34 -3.02
C ASP A 134 -15.40 8.19 -1.77
N ARG A 135 -15.74 7.57 -0.64
CA ARG A 135 -15.96 8.28 0.63
C ARG A 135 -14.70 9.02 1.11
N LEU A 136 -13.53 8.45 0.92
CA LEU A 136 -12.27 9.10 1.27
C LEU A 136 -11.94 10.25 0.32
N LYS A 137 -12.19 10.10 -0.99
CA LYS A 137 -12.04 11.18 -1.97
C LYS A 137 -12.93 12.37 -1.60
N ASP A 138 -14.19 12.12 -1.30
CA ASP A 138 -15.14 13.16 -0.91
C ASP A 138 -14.69 13.88 0.37
N ALA A 139 -14.33 13.12 1.41
CA ALA A 139 -13.91 13.68 2.68
C ALA A 139 -12.60 14.50 2.58
N LEU A 140 -11.63 14.02 1.81
CA LEU A 140 -10.35 14.69 1.62
C LEU A 140 -10.45 15.89 0.66
N GLY A 141 -11.35 15.84 -0.32
CA GLY A 141 -11.65 16.97 -1.17
C GLY A 141 -12.16 18.21 -0.41
N MET A 142 -12.85 18.00 0.72
CA MET A 142 -13.31 19.10 1.58
C MET A 142 -12.16 19.83 2.31
N VAL A 143 -10.99 19.24 2.39
CA VAL A 143 -9.78 19.80 3.03
C VAL A 143 -8.63 20.01 2.03
N ASP A 144 -8.95 20.13 0.75
CA ASP A 144 -8.03 20.37 -0.36
C ASP A 144 -6.89 19.34 -0.46
N CYS A 145 -7.11 18.11 0.01
CA CYS A 145 -6.17 17.01 -0.12
C CYS A 145 -6.60 16.04 -1.23
N ARG A 146 -5.72 15.82 -2.20
CA ARG A 146 -6.02 14.98 -3.37
C ARG A 146 -5.71 13.51 -3.10
N VAL A 147 -6.61 12.61 -3.51
CA VAL A 147 -6.31 11.18 -3.60
C VAL A 147 -5.71 10.92 -4.98
N LEU A 148 -4.46 10.47 -5.03
CA LEU A 148 -3.74 10.22 -6.28
C LEU A 148 -3.92 8.80 -6.79
N ASP A 149 -4.00 7.82 -5.90
CA ASP A 149 -4.21 6.43 -6.26
C ASP A 149 -4.70 5.60 -5.05
N HIS A 150 -5.17 4.39 -5.34
CA HIS A 150 -5.44 3.35 -4.38
C HIS A 150 -4.92 2.02 -4.93
N PHE A 151 -3.90 1.46 -4.28
CA PHE A 151 -3.32 0.18 -4.65
C PHE A 151 -3.93 -0.97 -3.85
N ILE A 152 -4.31 -2.04 -4.55
CA ILE A 152 -4.67 -3.31 -3.92
C ILE A 152 -3.55 -4.30 -4.18
N ILE A 153 -3.02 -4.88 -3.10
CA ILE A 153 -1.84 -5.73 -3.11
C ILE A 153 -2.24 -7.16 -2.76
N GLY A 154 -2.23 -8.00 -3.76
CA GLY A 154 -2.35 -9.45 -3.67
C GLY A 154 -1.12 -10.11 -4.28
N ASP A 155 -1.31 -11.21 -5.00
CA ASP A 155 -0.27 -11.82 -5.82
C ASP A 155 0.11 -10.89 -6.97
N GLU A 156 -0.87 -10.18 -7.52
CA GLU A 156 -0.70 -9.02 -8.39
C GLU A 156 -0.94 -7.72 -7.62
N VAL A 157 -0.68 -6.59 -8.29
CA VAL A 157 -0.95 -5.25 -7.76
C VAL A 157 -1.86 -4.50 -8.71
N ILE A 158 -2.99 -4.01 -8.21
CA ILE A 158 -3.94 -3.22 -8.96
C ILE A 158 -3.89 -1.78 -8.50
N SER A 159 -3.81 -0.85 -9.47
CA SER A 159 -3.94 0.60 -9.27
C SER A 159 -5.32 1.05 -9.72
N PHE A 160 -6.00 1.80 -8.88
CA PHE A 160 -7.30 2.41 -9.22
C PHE A 160 -7.15 3.51 -10.26
N ALA A 161 -6.07 4.29 -10.20
CA ALA A 161 -5.78 5.33 -11.18
C ALA A 161 -5.51 4.73 -12.57
N GLU A 162 -4.70 3.66 -12.67
CA GLU A 162 -4.44 2.98 -13.94
C GLU A 162 -5.71 2.36 -14.55
N ARG A 163 -6.66 1.95 -13.70
CA ARG A 163 -7.97 1.41 -14.15
C ARG A 163 -9.05 2.48 -14.38
N GLY A 164 -8.73 3.75 -14.13
CA GLY A 164 -9.68 4.87 -14.31
C GLY A 164 -10.80 4.93 -13.27
N TYR A 165 -10.55 4.40 -12.05
CA TYR A 165 -11.50 4.47 -10.92
C TYR A 165 -11.30 5.72 -10.05
N ILE A 166 -10.15 6.40 -10.21
CA ILE A 166 -9.82 7.68 -9.56
C ILE A 166 -9.58 8.76 -10.59
#